data_4b7f9f051779feec1bd52f0a5ef2c9fb
#
_entry.id   4b7f9f051779feec1bd52f0a5ef2c9fb
#
_cell.length_a   1.000
_cell.length_b   1.000
_cell.length_c   1.000
_cell.angle_alpha   90.00
_cell.angle_beta   90.00
_cell.angle_gamma   90.00
#
_symmetry.space_group_name_H-M   'P 1'
#
loop_
_entity.id
_entity.type
_entity.pdbx_description
1 polymer ?
#
loop_
_entity_poly.entity_id
_entity_poly.type
_entity_poly.pdbx_seq_one_letter_code
_entity_poly.pdbx_strand_id
1 'polypeptide(L)'
;MKPERTPSMRMISAFRCSWLLGVILLVSAATGWAQAGNVSTAAQQVLNRPRPSQALPGPTADLLAKLESIYKDIHANPELSMQEQRTAGIAAAWLRQSGYEVTEKIGGTGVVGLLRNGDGATVLLRADMDALPMKENSGLPYASTKTGKGPSGEETAIAHSCGHDMHVTWLMGVTRILAENRDKWHGTVMAVFQPAEETGEGAKAMVADGMVKRFPKPDVALAQHVMSLPAGRIAIRSGPVLSMSDSWEVKLFGRGGHGSGPEYTVDPVVMAAASVMRLQTVVSREISMMDRAVVTVGALQAGSSPNIIPDDALLRLNVRTFDEQVRETVLSAIKRIINAEAIASQAPKPPAFTVVGEFPLTSNDEAATAKVTEALKGRFGSNVQQGSPATASEDFSIFARTWNGPSVFWFVGGTDPQKYAEAEKAGRLNELPSNHSPQFAPIINPTLRVGIETMLAAAGPWLTTAGAKP
;
A
#
# COMPACT_ATOMS: atom_id res chain seq x y z
N MET A 1 48.89 38.72 -40.31
CA MET A 1 48.23 39.99 -40.64
C MET A 1 47.03 40.15 -39.74
N LYS A 2 47.14 41.03 -38.76
CA LYS A 2 46.06 41.67 -37.98
C LYS A 2 45.40 42.75 -38.88
N PRO A 3 44.27 43.42 -38.57
CA PRO A 3 43.62 43.64 -37.25
C PRO A 3 42.05 43.61 -37.24
N GLU A 4 41.43 43.43 -36.07
CA GLU A 4 40.66 44.40 -35.27
C GLU A 4 39.38 45.01 -35.89
N ARG A 5 38.20 44.87 -35.20
CA ARG A 5 37.56 45.93 -34.39
C ARG A 5 36.19 45.52 -33.84
N THR A 6 36.02 45.55 -32.54
CA THR A 6 34.79 45.94 -31.85
C THR A 6 34.59 47.48 -32.01
N PRO A 7 33.36 48.06 -31.89
CA PRO A 7 32.66 48.41 -30.66
C PRO A 7 31.11 48.38 -30.81
N SER A 8 30.21 48.65 -29.93
CA SER A 8 30.12 49.51 -28.74
C SER A 8 28.73 49.35 -28.09
N MET A 9 28.72 49.52 -26.81
CA MET A 9 27.60 49.83 -25.92
C MET A 9 26.61 50.90 -26.43
N ARG A 10 25.29 50.69 -26.19
CA ARG A 10 24.40 51.81 -25.82
C ARG A 10 23.39 51.37 -24.76
N MET A 11 23.49 52.01 -23.64
CA MET A 11 22.54 52.21 -22.56
C MET A 11 21.50 53.26 -22.98
N ILE A 12 20.32 53.26 -22.37
CA ILE A 12 19.31 54.30 -22.12
C ILE A 12 17.94 53.56 -22.07
N SER A 13 17.04 53.71 -21.13
CA SER A 13 16.83 54.68 -20.06
C SER A 13 15.77 54.16 -19.05
N ALA A 14 15.88 54.68 -17.88
CA ALA A 14 14.95 54.50 -16.75
C ALA A 14 13.62 55.24 -17.03
N PHE A 15 12.50 54.62 -16.55
CA PHE A 15 11.30 55.38 -16.21
C PHE A 15 10.99 55.19 -14.73
N ARG A 16 11.10 56.32 -14.01
CA ARG A 16 10.59 56.56 -12.66
C ARG A 16 9.14 56.98 -12.71
N CYS A 17 8.33 56.46 -11.82
CA CYS A 17 7.20 57.20 -11.20
C CYS A 17 6.80 56.35 -9.96
N SER A 18 7.05 56.70 -8.83
CA SER A 18 6.61 57.62 -7.78
C SER A 18 5.26 57.30 -7.13
N TRP A 19 5.38 56.93 -5.83
CA TRP A 19 4.54 57.27 -4.68
C TRP A 19 3.13 56.71 -4.57
N LEU A 20 2.94 55.89 -3.54
CA LEU A 20 1.95 56.17 -2.51
C LEU A 20 2.32 55.45 -1.19
N LEU A 21 2.45 56.24 -0.16
CA LEU A 21 2.60 55.87 1.25
C LEU A 21 1.31 55.18 1.72
N GLY A 22 1.45 54.10 2.53
CA GLY A 22 0.33 53.51 3.25
C GLY A 22 0.79 52.63 4.40
N VAL A 23 0.95 53.28 5.54
CA VAL A 23 0.79 52.76 6.90
C VAL A 23 1.53 51.46 7.30
N ILE A 24 2.65 51.68 7.98
CA ILE A 24 3.31 50.67 8.86
C ILE A 24 2.41 50.44 10.08
N LEU A 25 1.71 49.35 10.15
CA LEU A 25 1.17 48.80 11.39
C LEU A 25 2.20 47.85 11.94
N LEU A 26 2.93 48.31 12.95
CA LEU A 26 3.71 47.50 13.87
C LEU A 26 2.75 46.56 14.63
N VAL A 27 2.62 45.33 14.15
CA VAL A 27 2.10 44.24 14.99
C VAL A 27 3.30 43.65 15.72
N SER A 28 3.40 43.98 16.97
CA SER A 28 4.31 43.36 17.94
C SER A 28 4.20 41.85 17.84
N ALA A 29 5.29 41.20 17.44
CA ALA A 29 5.46 39.77 17.58
C ALA A 29 5.48 39.43 19.07
N ALA A 30 4.31 39.08 19.60
CA ALA A 30 4.22 38.34 20.84
C ALA A 30 4.80 36.95 20.53
N THR A 31 6.00 36.71 21.02
CA THR A 31 6.60 35.38 21.12
C THR A 31 5.76 34.54 22.07
N GLY A 32 4.68 33.94 21.52
CA GLY A 32 4.00 32.85 22.16
C GLY A 32 4.83 31.59 21.95
N TRP A 33 5.66 31.27 22.90
CA TRP A 33 6.17 29.92 23.10
C TRP A 33 4.96 29.04 23.42
N ALA A 34 4.34 28.47 22.37
CA ALA A 34 3.44 27.36 22.56
C ALA A 34 4.30 26.20 23.07
N GLN A 35 4.09 25.92 24.35
CA GLN A 35 4.63 24.77 25.05
C GLN A 35 4.53 23.55 24.15
N ALA A 36 5.61 22.77 24.07
CA ALA A 36 5.63 21.39 23.68
C ALA A 36 4.79 20.57 24.72
N GLY A 37 3.49 20.85 24.75
CA GLY A 37 2.51 20.18 25.55
C GLY A 37 2.18 18.87 24.88
N ASN A 38 2.76 17.80 25.40
CA ASN A 38 2.27 16.44 25.36
C ASN A 38 1.53 16.02 24.07
N VAL A 39 2.27 15.58 23.06
CA VAL A 39 1.72 14.81 21.93
C VAL A 39 0.97 13.58 22.45
N SER A 40 1.38 13.01 23.58
CA SER A 40 0.64 12.01 24.35
C SER A 40 -0.76 12.49 24.77
N THR A 41 -0.92 13.77 25.11
CA THR A 41 -2.21 14.34 25.51
C THR A 41 -3.19 14.49 24.34
N ALA A 42 -2.71 14.81 23.14
CA ALA A 42 -3.55 14.92 21.95
C ALA A 42 -4.10 13.55 21.52
N ALA A 43 -3.28 12.51 21.53
CA ALA A 43 -3.73 11.15 21.26
C ALA A 43 -4.71 10.66 22.34
N GLN A 44 -4.45 10.98 23.61
CA GLN A 44 -5.33 10.65 24.74
C GLN A 44 -6.66 11.42 24.69
N GLN A 45 -6.66 12.68 24.26
CA GLN A 45 -7.87 13.50 24.09
C GLN A 45 -8.78 12.97 22.99
N VAL A 46 -8.23 12.39 21.91
CA VAL A 46 -9.03 11.76 20.84
C VAL A 46 -9.75 10.53 21.36
N LEU A 47 -9.09 9.72 22.16
CA LEU A 47 -9.66 8.50 22.73
C LEU A 47 -10.77 8.78 23.75
N ASN A 48 -10.77 9.97 24.36
CA ASN A 48 -11.73 10.38 25.41
C ASN A 48 -12.91 11.21 24.89
N ARG A 49 -13.06 11.42 23.56
CA ARG A 49 -14.25 12.13 23.02
C ARG A 49 -15.54 11.35 23.33
N PRO A 50 -16.62 12.04 23.77
CA PRO A 50 -17.92 11.39 23.91
C PRO A 50 -18.38 10.81 22.57
N ARG A 51 -18.82 9.56 22.60
CA ARG A 51 -19.37 8.88 21.41
C ARG A 51 -20.83 9.29 21.22
N PRO A 52 -21.32 9.38 19.96
CA PRO A 52 -22.76 9.43 19.71
C PRO A 52 -23.45 8.25 20.41
N SER A 53 -24.65 8.44 20.91
CA SER A 53 -25.40 7.44 21.71
C SER A 53 -25.69 6.11 20.99
N GLN A 54 -25.47 6.04 19.68
CA GLN A 54 -25.63 4.86 18.83
C GLN A 54 -24.30 4.30 18.28
N ALA A 55 -23.14 4.86 18.64
CA ALA A 55 -21.87 4.39 18.16
C ALA A 55 -21.47 3.05 18.83
N LEU A 56 -20.88 2.15 18.03
CA LEU A 56 -20.26 0.93 18.55
C LEU A 56 -19.20 1.26 19.61
N PRO A 57 -19.14 0.51 20.73
CA PRO A 57 -18.15 0.77 21.78
C PRO A 57 -16.73 0.53 21.27
N GLY A 58 -15.74 1.18 21.86
CA GLY A 58 -14.34 0.87 21.61
C GLY A 58 -13.89 -0.36 22.42
N PRO A 59 -12.66 -0.84 22.18
CA PRO A 59 -12.10 -1.97 22.90
C PRO A 59 -11.92 -1.66 24.39
N THR A 60 -12.23 -2.64 25.24
CA THR A 60 -11.93 -2.58 26.68
C THR A 60 -10.43 -2.72 26.92
N ALA A 61 -9.97 -2.39 28.13
CA ALA A 61 -8.56 -2.58 28.50
C ALA A 61 -8.16 -4.06 28.43
N ASP A 62 -9.02 -4.97 28.89
CA ASP A 62 -8.76 -6.43 28.88
C ASP A 62 -8.68 -6.96 27.44
N LEU A 63 -9.56 -6.51 26.55
CA LEU A 63 -9.50 -6.89 25.13
C LEU A 63 -8.20 -6.39 24.48
N LEU A 64 -7.79 -5.16 24.76
CA LEU A 64 -6.54 -4.62 24.26
C LEU A 64 -5.32 -5.39 24.76
N ALA A 65 -5.26 -5.73 26.05
CA ALA A 65 -4.17 -6.51 26.61
C ALA A 65 -4.06 -7.88 25.95
N LYS A 66 -5.21 -8.54 25.73
CA LYS A 66 -5.27 -9.82 25.02
C LYS A 66 -4.81 -9.70 23.57
N LEU A 67 -5.25 -8.68 22.83
CA LEU A 67 -4.86 -8.43 21.44
C LEU A 67 -3.38 -8.04 21.33
N GLU A 68 -2.85 -7.26 22.27
CA GLU A 68 -1.42 -6.95 22.33
C GLU A 68 -0.57 -8.22 22.49
N SER A 69 -1.01 -9.16 23.31
CA SER A 69 -0.33 -10.46 23.45
C SER A 69 -0.34 -11.25 22.15
N ILE A 70 -1.49 -11.28 21.44
CA ILE A 70 -1.63 -11.95 20.15
C ILE A 70 -0.78 -11.24 19.07
N TYR A 71 -0.78 -9.92 19.04
CA TYR A 71 0.06 -9.14 18.14
C TYR A 71 1.54 -9.51 18.28
N LYS A 72 2.07 -9.48 19.50
CA LYS A 72 3.47 -9.84 19.79
C LYS A 72 3.78 -11.28 19.40
N ASP A 73 2.83 -12.18 19.58
CA ASP A 73 2.98 -13.58 19.23
C ASP A 73 3.00 -13.80 17.71
N ILE A 74 2.12 -13.13 16.94
CA ILE A 74 2.14 -13.18 15.47
C ILE A 74 3.43 -12.52 14.95
N HIS A 75 3.81 -11.35 15.48
CA HIS A 75 5.02 -10.63 15.11
C HIS A 75 6.29 -11.49 15.28
N ALA A 76 6.39 -12.20 16.39
CA ALA A 76 7.53 -13.11 16.67
C ALA A 76 7.52 -14.39 15.84
N ASN A 77 6.39 -14.72 15.20
CA ASN A 77 6.21 -15.96 14.42
C ASN A 77 5.60 -15.65 13.03
N PRO A 78 6.25 -14.81 12.22
CA PRO A 78 5.76 -14.44 10.91
C PRO A 78 5.79 -15.62 9.93
N GLU A 79 4.87 -15.59 8.97
CA GLU A 79 4.76 -16.59 7.91
C GLU A 79 4.71 -15.89 6.54
N LEU A 80 5.40 -16.44 5.54
CA LEU A 80 5.44 -15.90 4.19
C LEU A 80 4.10 -16.10 3.46
N SER A 81 3.93 -15.36 2.37
CA SER A 81 2.78 -15.46 1.46
C SER A 81 2.47 -16.92 1.10
N MET A 82 1.20 -17.32 1.18
CA MET A 82 0.68 -18.68 1.01
C MET A 82 1.18 -19.71 2.05
N GLN A 83 1.88 -19.28 3.09
CA GLN A 83 2.37 -20.15 4.17
C GLN A 83 1.75 -19.80 5.53
N GLU A 84 0.77 -18.91 5.61
CA GLU A 84 0.20 -18.29 6.82
C GLU A 84 -0.72 -19.23 7.62
N GLN A 85 -0.33 -20.53 7.76
CA GLN A 85 -1.18 -21.55 8.37
C GLN A 85 -1.44 -21.30 9.85
N ARG A 86 -0.42 -20.85 10.58
CA ARG A 86 -0.53 -20.56 12.02
C ARG A 86 -1.40 -19.31 12.25
N THR A 87 -1.12 -18.23 11.55
CA THR A 87 -1.86 -16.95 11.63
C THR A 87 -3.32 -17.15 11.24
N ALA A 88 -3.59 -17.87 10.15
CA ALA A 88 -4.94 -18.27 9.74
C ALA A 88 -5.66 -19.11 10.81
N GLY A 89 -4.96 -20.05 11.43
CA GLY A 89 -5.50 -20.87 12.54
C GLY A 89 -5.88 -20.03 13.76
N ILE A 90 -5.06 -19.03 14.12
CA ILE A 90 -5.35 -18.07 15.21
C ILE A 90 -6.61 -17.26 14.86
N ALA A 91 -6.69 -16.70 13.65
CA ALA A 91 -7.85 -15.95 13.19
C ALA A 91 -9.14 -16.78 13.16
N ALA A 92 -9.07 -18.01 12.64
CA ALA A 92 -10.20 -18.93 12.59
C ALA A 92 -10.71 -19.31 13.99
N ALA A 93 -9.81 -19.63 14.91
CA ALA A 93 -10.16 -19.96 16.29
C ALA A 93 -10.80 -18.75 17.00
N TRP A 94 -10.28 -17.55 16.79
CA TRP A 94 -10.83 -16.30 17.33
C TRP A 94 -12.24 -16.02 16.81
N LEU A 95 -12.46 -16.16 15.51
CA LEU A 95 -13.77 -15.98 14.90
C LEU A 95 -14.82 -16.96 15.44
N ARG A 96 -14.46 -18.26 15.58
CA ARG A 96 -15.34 -19.28 16.17
C ARG A 96 -15.71 -18.94 17.61
N GLN A 97 -14.72 -18.55 18.42
CA GLN A 97 -14.95 -18.11 19.82
C GLN A 97 -15.84 -16.84 19.88
N SER A 98 -15.87 -16.06 18.83
CA SER A 98 -16.73 -14.87 18.69
C SER A 98 -18.09 -15.17 18.04
N GLY A 99 -18.40 -16.46 17.75
CA GLY A 99 -19.70 -16.88 17.22
C GLY A 99 -19.90 -16.61 15.74
N TYR A 100 -18.83 -16.47 14.95
CA TYR A 100 -18.87 -16.39 13.50
C TYR A 100 -19.00 -17.80 12.88
N GLU A 101 -19.71 -17.89 11.76
CA GLU A 101 -19.63 -19.00 10.84
C GLU A 101 -18.31 -18.91 10.07
N VAL A 102 -17.40 -19.86 10.26
CA VAL A 102 -16.02 -19.78 9.78
C VAL A 102 -15.77 -20.75 8.65
N THR A 103 -15.24 -20.27 7.55
CA THR A 103 -14.72 -21.04 6.44
C THR A 103 -13.22 -20.79 6.30
N GLU A 104 -12.44 -21.85 6.36
CA GLU A 104 -10.97 -21.82 6.25
C GLU A 104 -10.51 -22.29 4.86
N LYS A 105 -9.23 -22.06 4.58
CA LYS A 105 -8.53 -22.51 3.37
C LYS A 105 -9.14 -21.96 2.09
N ILE A 106 -9.68 -20.75 2.13
CA ILE A 106 -10.15 -20.06 0.94
C ILE A 106 -8.93 -19.48 0.20
N GLY A 107 -8.67 -19.97 -1.01
CA GLY A 107 -7.50 -19.56 -1.78
C GLY A 107 -6.17 -19.91 -1.13
N GLY A 108 -6.10 -21.03 -0.42
CA GLY A 108 -4.91 -21.51 0.29
C GLY A 108 -5.05 -21.40 1.80
N THR A 109 -4.54 -20.36 2.44
CA THR A 109 -4.59 -20.14 3.89
C THR A 109 -5.66 -19.14 4.33
N GLY A 110 -6.41 -18.53 3.41
CA GLY A 110 -7.43 -17.53 3.72
C GLY A 110 -8.56 -18.02 4.62
N VAL A 111 -9.07 -17.10 5.45
CA VAL A 111 -10.17 -17.36 6.39
C VAL A 111 -11.27 -16.34 6.21
N VAL A 112 -12.51 -16.80 6.11
CA VAL A 112 -13.70 -15.95 6.04
C VAL A 112 -14.64 -16.31 7.18
N GLY A 113 -15.02 -15.29 7.96
CA GLY A 113 -16.03 -15.40 9.03
C GLY A 113 -17.27 -14.59 8.70
N LEU A 114 -18.44 -15.19 8.77
CA LEU A 114 -19.73 -14.51 8.65
C LEU A 114 -20.41 -14.38 10.01
N LEU A 115 -20.85 -13.15 10.32
CA LEU A 115 -21.70 -12.87 11.47
C LEU A 115 -22.98 -12.19 10.99
N ARG A 116 -24.09 -12.89 11.04
CA ARG A 116 -25.42 -12.36 10.67
C ARG A 116 -26.13 -11.83 11.91
N ASN A 117 -26.74 -10.66 11.79
CA ASN A 117 -27.44 -9.98 12.86
C ASN A 117 -28.70 -9.25 12.33
N GLY A 118 -29.66 -10.04 11.80
CA GLY A 118 -30.89 -9.53 11.20
C GLY A 118 -30.68 -9.01 9.79
N ASP A 119 -31.75 -8.41 9.24
CA ASP A 119 -31.74 -7.78 7.92
C ASP A 119 -30.89 -6.52 7.93
N GLY A 120 -30.23 -6.23 6.81
CA GLY A 120 -29.40 -5.04 6.67
C GLY A 120 -28.27 -5.24 5.66
N ALA A 121 -27.36 -4.29 5.62
CA ALA A 121 -26.21 -4.31 4.71
C ALA A 121 -25.21 -5.43 5.06
N THR A 122 -24.52 -5.93 4.02
CA THR A 122 -23.37 -6.81 4.17
C THR A 122 -22.11 -5.98 4.05
N VAL A 123 -21.30 -5.96 5.09
CA VAL A 123 -20.02 -5.24 5.15
C VAL A 123 -18.87 -6.23 5.16
N LEU A 124 -18.01 -6.14 4.15
CA LEU A 124 -16.76 -6.88 4.12
C LEU A 124 -15.68 -6.05 4.83
N LEU A 125 -15.03 -6.65 5.82
CA LEU A 125 -13.86 -6.11 6.54
C LEU A 125 -12.66 -7.01 6.28
N ARG A 126 -11.54 -6.44 5.81
CA ARG A 126 -10.35 -7.23 5.43
C ARG A 126 -9.13 -6.89 6.27
N ALA A 127 -8.36 -7.90 6.59
CA ALA A 127 -6.96 -7.82 7.01
C ALA A 127 -6.14 -8.85 6.20
N ASP A 128 -4.96 -8.45 5.77
CA ASP A 128 -3.92 -9.32 5.23
C ASP A 128 -3.15 -10.02 6.35
N MET A 129 -2.43 -11.11 6.05
CA MET A 129 -1.81 -11.95 7.07
C MET A 129 -0.32 -12.22 6.86
N ASP A 130 0.17 -12.07 5.64
CA ASP A 130 1.51 -12.52 5.25
C ASP A 130 2.63 -11.58 5.70
N ALA A 131 3.84 -12.13 5.76
CA ALA A 131 5.07 -11.44 6.11
C ALA A 131 6.08 -11.47 4.95
N LEU A 132 7.16 -10.73 5.10
CA LEU A 132 8.18 -10.50 4.08
C LEU A 132 9.42 -11.39 4.28
N PRO A 133 10.08 -11.83 3.18
CA PRO A 133 11.33 -12.58 3.22
C PRO A 133 12.52 -11.65 3.52
N MET A 134 12.60 -11.14 4.75
CA MET A 134 13.64 -10.22 5.17
C MET A 134 13.95 -10.34 6.66
N LYS A 135 15.17 -9.94 7.03
CA LYS A 135 15.59 -9.92 8.44
C LYS A 135 15.04 -8.69 9.15
N GLU A 136 14.43 -8.90 10.30
CA GLU A 136 14.03 -7.81 11.18
C GLU A 136 15.23 -7.21 11.93
N ASN A 137 15.20 -5.89 12.09
CA ASN A 137 16.18 -5.12 12.86
C ASN A 137 15.49 -3.97 13.63
N SER A 138 14.31 -4.24 14.17
CA SER A 138 13.51 -3.26 14.95
C SER A 138 14.07 -3.02 16.36
N GLY A 139 14.83 -3.98 16.91
CA GLY A 139 15.32 -3.96 18.28
C GLY A 139 14.24 -4.25 19.33
N LEU A 140 13.06 -4.71 18.92
CA LEU A 140 11.97 -5.06 19.83
C LEU A 140 12.26 -6.36 20.59
N PRO A 141 11.83 -6.51 21.86
CA PRO A 141 12.03 -7.72 22.62
C PRO A 141 11.27 -8.95 22.08
N TYR A 142 10.31 -8.72 21.17
CA TYR A 142 9.54 -9.74 20.46
C TYR A 142 9.82 -9.74 18.95
N ALA A 143 10.94 -9.13 18.52
CA ALA A 143 11.39 -9.15 17.13
C ALA A 143 11.52 -10.59 16.61
N SER A 144 11.19 -10.78 15.33
CA SER A 144 11.27 -12.08 14.68
C SER A 144 12.72 -12.57 14.54
N THR A 145 12.93 -13.82 14.90
CA THR A 145 14.15 -14.59 14.57
C THR A 145 13.85 -15.79 13.67
N LYS A 146 12.65 -15.81 13.09
CA LYS A 146 12.19 -16.91 12.25
C LYS A 146 12.90 -16.90 10.90
N THR A 147 13.14 -18.10 10.39
CA THR A 147 13.54 -18.37 9.02
C THR A 147 12.55 -19.33 8.37
N GLY A 148 12.56 -19.34 7.07
CA GLY A 148 11.74 -20.23 6.26
C GLY A 148 12.21 -20.25 4.81
N LYS A 149 11.48 -20.95 3.97
CA LYS A 149 11.81 -21.04 2.55
C LYS A 149 11.17 -19.91 1.77
N GLY A 150 12.00 -19.06 1.19
CA GLY A 150 11.59 -18.02 0.28
C GLY A 150 11.03 -18.55 -1.05
N PRO A 151 10.56 -17.64 -1.92
CA PRO A 151 9.88 -18.02 -3.17
C PRO A 151 10.74 -18.88 -4.11
N SER A 152 12.08 -18.74 -4.08
CA SER A 152 13.01 -19.54 -4.88
C SER A 152 13.52 -20.81 -4.16
N GLY A 153 12.99 -21.11 -2.95
CA GLY A 153 13.34 -22.26 -2.12
C GLY A 153 14.58 -22.06 -1.24
N GLU A 154 15.16 -20.84 -1.24
CA GLU A 154 16.28 -20.44 -0.39
C GLU A 154 15.84 -20.26 1.07
N GLU A 155 16.77 -20.49 2.00
CA GLU A 155 16.56 -20.14 3.40
C GLU A 155 16.63 -18.62 3.56
N THR A 156 15.56 -18.01 4.10
CA THR A 156 15.50 -16.58 4.33
C THR A 156 14.94 -16.27 5.72
N ALA A 157 15.34 -15.14 6.31
CA ALA A 157 14.69 -14.59 7.49
C ALA A 157 13.30 -14.06 7.12
N ILE A 158 12.38 -14.06 8.09
CA ILE A 158 11.00 -13.61 7.87
C ILE A 158 10.63 -12.56 8.91
N ALA A 159 9.97 -11.47 8.48
CA ALA A 159 9.54 -10.41 9.37
C ALA A 159 8.23 -9.74 8.91
N HIS A 160 7.39 -9.30 9.87
CA HIS A 160 6.22 -8.47 9.64
C HIS A 160 6.60 -6.99 9.41
N SER A 161 7.48 -6.73 8.45
CA SER A 161 7.95 -5.37 8.15
C SER A 161 6.95 -4.55 7.29
N CYS A 162 5.77 -5.09 7.00
CA CYS A 162 4.65 -4.33 6.43
C CYS A 162 3.55 -4.02 7.47
N GLY A 163 3.50 -4.76 8.59
CA GLY A 163 2.56 -4.53 9.69
C GLY A 163 1.25 -5.28 9.57
N HIS A 164 1.18 -6.36 8.79
CA HIS A 164 -0.02 -7.19 8.62
C HIS A 164 -0.43 -7.89 9.91
N ASP A 165 0.47 -8.18 10.81
CA ASP A 165 0.20 -8.63 12.19
C ASP A 165 -0.67 -7.63 12.98
N MET A 166 -0.45 -6.32 12.77
CA MET A 166 -1.30 -5.27 13.34
C MET A 166 -2.70 -5.29 12.68
N HIS A 167 -2.79 -5.49 11.37
CA HIS A 167 -4.07 -5.57 10.65
C HIS A 167 -4.90 -6.76 11.12
N VAL A 168 -4.27 -7.94 11.27
CA VAL A 168 -4.92 -9.14 11.83
C VAL A 168 -5.51 -8.84 13.21
N THR A 169 -4.73 -8.23 14.10
CA THR A 169 -5.20 -7.92 15.45
C THR A 169 -6.26 -6.83 15.49
N TRP A 170 -6.25 -5.87 14.58
CA TRP A 170 -7.33 -4.91 14.43
C TRP A 170 -8.65 -5.60 14.07
N LEU A 171 -8.63 -6.45 13.04
CA LEU A 171 -9.84 -7.16 12.60
C LEU A 171 -10.35 -8.13 13.68
N MET A 172 -9.44 -8.80 14.42
CA MET A 172 -9.82 -9.60 15.58
C MET A 172 -10.54 -8.76 16.64
N GLY A 173 -10.04 -7.58 16.96
CA GLY A 173 -10.69 -6.66 17.91
C GLY A 173 -12.07 -6.23 17.45
N VAL A 174 -12.21 -5.84 16.18
CA VAL A 174 -13.48 -5.46 15.56
C VAL A 174 -14.51 -6.60 15.62
N THR A 175 -14.11 -7.80 15.22
CA THR A 175 -15.00 -8.96 15.19
C THR A 175 -15.52 -9.34 16.59
N ARG A 176 -14.69 -9.22 17.62
CA ARG A 176 -15.10 -9.44 19.02
C ARG A 176 -16.12 -8.39 19.48
N ILE A 177 -15.86 -7.11 19.24
CA ILE A 177 -16.73 -6.01 19.66
C ILE A 177 -18.09 -6.13 18.98
N LEU A 178 -18.13 -6.43 17.68
CA LEU A 178 -19.37 -6.62 16.94
C LEU A 178 -20.17 -7.81 17.49
N ALA A 179 -19.52 -8.92 17.79
CA ALA A 179 -20.16 -10.10 18.36
C ALA A 179 -20.77 -9.87 19.76
N GLU A 180 -20.09 -9.08 20.59
CA GLU A 180 -20.52 -8.75 21.95
C GLU A 180 -21.56 -7.62 22.04
N ASN A 181 -21.81 -6.89 20.94
CA ASN A 181 -22.72 -5.74 20.92
C ASN A 181 -23.75 -5.84 19.78
N ARG A 182 -24.37 -7.03 19.64
CA ARG A 182 -25.35 -7.30 18.58
C ARG A 182 -26.62 -6.42 18.68
N ASP A 183 -26.93 -5.92 19.85
CA ASP A 183 -28.04 -4.98 20.10
C ASP A 183 -27.84 -3.58 19.47
N LYS A 184 -26.62 -3.28 18.99
CA LYS A 184 -26.24 -1.95 18.49
C LYS A 184 -26.07 -1.87 16.97
N TRP A 185 -26.28 -2.97 16.26
CA TRP A 185 -26.11 -2.99 14.82
C TRP A 185 -26.99 -4.09 14.16
N HIS A 186 -27.19 -3.98 12.84
CA HIS A 186 -27.95 -4.91 12.03
C HIS A 186 -27.20 -5.22 10.73
N GLY A 187 -27.54 -6.35 10.07
CA GLY A 187 -26.97 -6.77 8.81
C GLY A 187 -25.98 -7.92 8.94
N THR A 188 -25.03 -8.00 8.02
CA THR A 188 -24.04 -9.08 7.98
C THR A 188 -22.63 -8.50 7.95
N VAL A 189 -21.75 -9.03 8.79
CA VAL A 189 -20.31 -8.76 8.75
C VAL A 189 -19.59 -9.96 8.14
N MET A 190 -18.82 -9.70 7.11
CA MET A 190 -17.92 -10.67 6.48
C MET A 190 -16.48 -10.28 6.79
N ALA A 191 -15.89 -10.94 7.78
CA ALA A 191 -14.48 -10.74 8.16
C ALA A 191 -13.58 -11.62 7.27
N VAL A 192 -12.68 -11.00 6.55
CA VAL A 192 -11.76 -11.66 5.60
C VAL A 192 -10.33 -11.51 6.11
N PHE A 193 -9.71 -12.61 6.46
CA PHE A 193 -8.27 -12.69 6.73
C PHE A 193 -7.62 -13.24 5.46
N GLN A 194 -6.94 -12.36 4.73
CA GLN A 194 -6.43 -12.62 3.38
C GLN A 194 -4.97 -13.06 3.44
N PRO A 195 -4.56 -14.12 2.72
CA PRO A 195 -3.16 -14.48 2.53
C PRO A 195 -2.51 -13.67 1.42
N ALA A 196 -1.18 -13.75 1.30
CA ALA A 196 -0.38 -13.46 0.11
C ALA A 196 -0.71 -12.11 -0.56
N GLU A 197 -0.84 -11.06 0.24
CA GLU A 197 -0.99 -9.70 -0.26
C GLU A 197 0.30 -9.25 -0.94
N GLU A 198 1.46 -9.50 -0.33
CA GLU A 198 2.78 -9.06 -0.79
C GLU A 198 3.19 -9.60 -2.17
N THR A 199 2.56 -10.68 -2.61
CA THR A 199 2.74 -11.24 -3.96
C THR A 199 1.62 -10.86 -4.94
N GLY A 200 0.53 -10.24 -4.47
CA GLY A 200 -0.67 -9.90 -5.26
C GLY A 200 -1.46 -11.13 -5.70
N GLU A 201 -1.26 -12.27 -5.04
CA GLU A 201 -1.89 -13.54 -5.40
C GLU A 201 -3.09 -13.89 -4.50
N GLY A 202 -3.09 -13.38 -3.27
CA GLY A 202 -4.02 -13.83 -2.23
C GLY A 202 -5.49 -13.54 -2.54
N ALA A 203 -5.83 -12.30 -2.84
CA ALA A 203 -7.20 -11.96 -3.19
C ALA A 203 -7.65 -12.68 -4.47
N LYS A 204 -6.77 -12.82 -5.49
CA LYS A 204 -7.04 -13.57 -6.72
C LYS A 204 -7.32 -15.05 -6.42
N ALA A 205 -6.51 -15.66 -5.56
CA ALA A 205 -6.67 -17.06 -5.15
C ALA A 205 -7.99 -17.27 -4.40
N MET A 206 -8.35 -16.39 -3.46
CA MET A 206 -9.62 -16.47 -2.74
C MET A 206 -10.82 -16.34 -3.69
N VAL A 207 -10.77 -15.43 -4.66
CA VAL A 207 -11.81 -15.27 -5.68
C VAL A 207 -11.89 -16.51 -6.58
N ALA A 208 -10.75 -17.05 -7.03
CA ALA A 208 -10.69 -18.24 -7.87
C ALA A 208 -11.21 -19.49 -7.15
N ASP A 209 -11.04 -19.59 -5.82
CA ASP A 209 -11.61 -20.66 -4.97
C ASP A 209 -13.14 -20.50 -4.75
N GLY A 210 -13.77 -19.60 -5.48
CA GLY A 210 -15.22 -19.43 -5.51
C GLY A 210 -15.79 -18.54 -4.43
N MET A 211 -15.03 -17.64 -3.84
CA MET A 211 -15.48 -16.72 -2.80
C MET A 211 -16.78 -15.99 -3.19
N VAL A 212 -16.88 -15.53 -4.43
CA VAL A 212 -18.07 -14.82 -4.95
C VAL A 212 -19.33 -15.68 -4.96
N LYS A 213 -19.19 -17.00 -5.15
CA LYS A 213 -20.32 -17.95 -5.18
C LYS A 213 -20.70 -18.45 -3.78
N ARG A 214 -19.75 -18.45 -2.85
CA ARG A 214 -19.90 -19.05 -1.52
C ARG A 214 -20.38 -18.03 -0.48
N PHE A 215 -20.13 -16.75 -0.70
CA PHE A 215 -20.41 -15.68 0.26
C PHE A 215 -21.33 -14.62 -0.33
N PRO A 216 -22.10 -13.90 0.52
CA PRO A 216 -22.99 -12.84 0.04
C PRO A 216 -22.18 -11.68 -0.59
N LYS A 217 -22.79 -11.03 -1.61
CA LYS A 217 -22.22 -9.80 -2.16
C LYS A 217 -22.19 -8.72 -1.08
N PRO A 218 -21.04 -8.09 -0.81
CA PRO A 218 -20.96 -6.97 0.13
C PRO A 218 -21.55 -5.68 -0.49
N ASP A 219 -22.25 -4.90 0.33
CA ASP A 219 -22.67 -3.55 -0.01
C ASP A 219 -21.49 -2.55 0.04
N VAL A 220 -20.46 -2.89 0.80
CA VAL A 220 -19.19 -2.18 0.83
C VAL A 220 -18.08 -3.11 1.30
N ALA A 221 -16.87 -2.95 0.72
CA ALA A 221 -15.65 -3.56 1.19
C ALA A 221 -14.75 -2.50 1.83
N LEU A 222 -14.26 -2.76 3.05
CA LEU A 222 -13.49 -1.85 3.86
C LEU A 222 -12.16 -2.50 4.27
N ALA A 223 -11.05 -1.78 4.09
CA ALA A 223 -9.75 -2.17 4.59
C ALA A 223 -8.92 -0.95 5.00
N GLN A 224 -7.92 -1.18 5.83
CA GLN A 224 -6.99 -0.16 6.30
C GLN A 224 -5.59 -0.72 6.41
N HIS A 225 -4.61 0.16 6.32
CA HIS A 225 -3.21 -0.22 6.40
C HIS A 225 -2.44 0.69 7.36
N VAL A 226 -1.53 0.11 8.16
CA VAL A 226 -0.62 0.88 9.01
C VAL A 226 0.50 1.49 8.19
N MET A 227 0.80 2.75 8.40
CA MET A 227 1.82 3.50 7.64
C MET A 227 2.74 4.29 8.56
N SER A 228 3.88 4.75 8.01
CA SER A 228 4.83 5.66 8.67
C SER A 228 4.25 7.07 8.83
N LEU A 229 3.04 7.17 9.39
CA LEU A 229 2.40 8.40 9.85
C LEU A 229 2.40 8.43 11.37
N PRO A 230 2.24 9.60 12.02
CA PRO A 230 2.12 9.66 13.48
C PRO A 230 0.98 8.79 13.97
N ALA A 231 1.23 7.94 14.95
CA ALA A 231 0.19 7.11 15.56
C ALA A 231 -0.99 7.95 16.06
N GLY A 232 -2.21 7.52 15.74
CA GLY A 232 -3.42 8.30 15.96
C GLY A 232 -3.88 9.14 14.77
N ARG A 233 -3.03 9.36 13.77
CA ARG A 233 -3.41 10.03 12.51
C ARG A 233 -4.05 9.05 11.55
N ILE A 234 -5.03 9.54 10.79
CA ILE A 234 -5.76 8.76 9.77
C ILE A 234 -5.69 9.56 8.47
N ALA A 235 -5.30 8.90 7.38
CA ALA A 235 -5.28 9.50 6.06
C ALA A 235 -6.23 8.75 5.13
N ILE A 236 -7.21 9.47 4.58
CA ILE A 236 -8.25 8.92 3.68
C ILE A 236 -8.46 9.86 2.50
N ARG A 237 -8.77 9.30 1.34
CA ARG A 237 -9.10 10.05 0.13
C ARG A 237 -10.08 9.31 -0.76
N SER A 238 -10.82 10.02 -1.58
CA SER A 238 -11.61 9.50 -2.69
C SER A 238 -10.75 9.29 -3.94
N GLY A 239 -11.16 8.38 -4.82
CA GLY A 239 -10.46 8.06 -6.05
C GLY A 239 -9.16 7.25 -5.82
N PRO A 240 -8.17 7.34 -6.71
CA PRO A 240 -6.95 6.54 -6.64
C PRO A 240 -6.19 6.73 -5.33
N VAL A 241 -5.94 5.64 -4.60
CA VAL A 241 -5.22 5.59 -3.31
C VAL A 241 -3.84 4.99 -3.48
N LEU A 242 -3.77 3.81 -4.14
CA LEU A 242 -2.55 3.06 -4.38
C LEU A 242 -2.42 2.72 -5.86
N SER A 243 -1.18 2.71 -6.37
CA SER A 243 -0.91 2.49 -7.79
C SER A 243 -1.21 1.06 -8.23
N MET A 244 -1.48 0.89 -9.52
CA MET A 244 -1.27 -0.39 -10.20
C MET A 244 0.22 -0.70 -10.24
N SER A 245 0.55 -1.98 -10.25
CA SER A 245 1.92 -2.46 -10.46
C SER A 245 1.92 -3.61 -11.45
N ASP A 246 2.78 -3.52 -12.45
CA ASP A 246 3.05 -4.59 -13.40
C ASP A 246 4.52 -4.95 -13.34
N SER A 247 4.84 -6.18 -13.01
CA SER A 247 6.21 -6.70 -12.99
C SER A 247 6.39 -7.74 -14.10
N TRP A 248 7.37 -7.52 -14.96
CA TRP A 248 7.63 -8.38 -16.11
C TRP A 248 9.07 -8.85 -16.14
N GLU A 249 9.28 -10.11 -16.51
CA GLU A 249 10.52 -10.61 -17.05
C GLU A 249 10.45 -10.63 -18.57
N VAL A 250 11.46 -10.05 -19.23
CA VAL A 250 11.55 -10.01 -20.67
C VAL A 250 12.87 -10.65 -21.11
N LYS A 251 12.76 -11.79 -21.79
CA LYS A 251 13.90 -12.50 -22.34
C LYS A 251 14.12 -12.08 -23.79
N LEU A 252 15.30 -11.54 -24.06
CA LEU A 252 15.77 -11.19 -25.39
C LEU A 252 16.70 -12.30 -25.91
N PHE A 253 16.48 -12.71 -27.15
CA PHE A 253 17.23 -13.83 -27.74
C PHE A 253 18.25 -13.32 -28.76
N GLY A 254 19.49 -13.68 -28.54
CA GLY A 254 20.60 -13.45 -29.44
C GLY A 254 21.09 -14.75 -30.08
N ARG A 255 22.28 -14.67 -30.61
CA ARG A 255 23.11 -15.81 -31.08
C ARG A 255 24.52 -15.56 -30.57
N GLY A 256 24.93 -16.35 -29.58
CA GLY A 256 26.23 -16.21 -28.94
C GLY A 256 27.40 -16.62 -29.81
N GLY A 257 28.59 -16.26 -29.35
CA GLY A 257 29.83 -16.61 -30.02
C GLY A 257 31.04 -15.93 -29.41
N HIS A 258 32.18 -16.07 -30.09
CA HIS A 258 33.43 -15.47 -29.65
C HIS A 258 33.39 -13.94 -29.88
N GLY A 259 33.73 -13.15 -28.86
CA GLY A 259 33.68 -11.68 -28.92
C GLY A 259 34.55 -11.03 -30.01
N SER A 260 35.57 -11.75 -30.55
CA SER A 260 36.41 -11.28 -31.68
C SER A 260 35.80 -11.53 -33.06
N GLY A 261 34.67 -12.27 -33.15
CA GLY A 261 33.95 -12.56 -34.41
C GLY A 261 32.48 -12.12 -34.31
N PRO A 262 32.20 -10.82 -33.99
CA PRO A 262 30.84 -10.37 -33.75
C PRO A 262 29.92 -10.47 -34.97
N GLU A 263 30.46 -10.49 -36.18
CA GLU A 263 29.75 -10.67 -37.46
C GLU A 263 29.01 -12.02 -37.58
N TYR A 264 29.39 -13.02 -36.78
CA TYR A 264 28.75 -14.34 -36.74
C TYR A 264 27.70 -14.44 -35.63
N THR A 265 27.48 -13.36 -34.88
CA THR A 265 26.63 -13.33 -33.69
C THR A 265 25.43 -12.38 -33.83
N VAL A 266 24.53 -12.44 -32.87
CA VAL A 266 23.50 -11.42 -32.60
C VAL A 266 23.60 -11.09 -31.12
N ASP A 267 24.12 -9.90 -30.81
CA ASP A 267 24.48 -9.54 -29.44
C ASP A 267 23.25 -9.11 -28.62
N PRO A 268 22.78 -9.92 -27.67
CA PRO A 268 21.62 -9.57 -26.83
C PRO A 268 21.97 -8.54 -25.74
N VAL A 269 23.27 -8.32 -25.44
CA VAL A 269 23.69 -7.27 -24.47
C VAL A 269 23.44 -5.89 -25.08
N VAL A 270 23.86 -5.70 -26.36
CA VAL A 270 23.59 -4.44 -27.07
C VAL A 270 22.09 -4.21 -27.25
N MET A 271 21.35 -5.25 -27.65
CA MET A 271 19.88 -5.20 -27.79
C MET A 271 19.19 -4.80 -26.48
N ALA A 272 19.59 -5.39 -25.33
CA ALA A 272 19.05 -5.07 -24.03
C ALA A 272 19.38 -3.63 -23.61
N ALA A 273 20.62 -3.18 -23.83
CA ALA A 273 21.04 -1.82 -23.49
C ALA A 273 20.27 -0.78 -24.33
N ALA A 274 20.10 -1.02 -25.64
CA ALA A 274 19.29 -0.15 -26.52
C ALA A 274 17.83 -0.11 -26.07
N SER A 275 17.25 -1.25 -25.72
CA SER A 275 15.91 -1.35 -25.15
C SER A 275 15.78 -0.51 -23.88
N VAL A 276 16.68 -0.63 -22.92
CA VAL A 276 16.68 0.13 -21.66
C VAL A 276 16.71 1.64 -21.94
N MET A 277 17.59 2.10 -22.81
CA MET A 277 17.69 3.51 -23.19
C MET A 277 16.40 4.01 -23.85
N ARG A 278 15.83 3.23 -24.77
CA ARG A 278 14.62 3.61 -25.48
C ARG A 278 13.39 3.61 -24.57
N LEU A 279 13.29 2.70 -23.62
CA LEU A 279 12.19 2.65 -22.65
C LEU A 279 12.06 3.94 -21.82
N GLN A 280 13.14 4.72 -21.63
CA GLN A 280 13.07 6.01 -20.95
C GLN A 280 12.19 7.04 -21.68
N THR A 281 11.93 6.82 -22.98
CA THR A 281 11.08 7.72 -23.77
C THR A 281 9.58 7.46 -23.54
N VAL A 282 9.17 6.34 -22.97
CA VAL A 282 7.75 6.01 -22.73
C VAL A 282 7.12 7.08 -21.85
N VAL A 283 7.66 7.29 -20.64
CA VAL A 283 7.12 8.29 -19.71
C VAL A 283 7.32 9.71 -20.22
N SER A 284 8.45 9.98 -20.89
CA SER A 284 8.79 11.36 -21.27
C SER A 284 8.19 11.80 -22.60
N ARG A 285 7.62 10.89 -23.45
CA ARG A 285 7.15 11.22 -24.80
C ARG A 285 5.82 10.60 -25.22
N GLU A 286 5.29 9.61 -24.47
CA GLU A 286 4.11 8.86 -24.92
C GLU A 286 2.91 8.99 -23.99
N ILE A 287 3.09 9.57 -22.80
CA ILE A 287 1.99 9.94 -21.89
C ILE A 287 1.97 11.44 -21.63
N SER A 288 0.82 11.94 -21.21
CA SER A 288 0.65 13.35 -20.86
C SER A 288 1.52 13.72 -19.64
N MET A 289 2.03 14.94 -19.59
CA MET A 289 2.73 15.46 -18.42
C MET A 289 1.84 15.52 -17.15
N MET A 290 0.52 15.44 -17.32
CA MET A 290 -0.46 15.42 -16.22
C MET A 290 -0.68 14.00 -15.68
N ASP A 291 -0.28 12.97 -16.43
CA ASP A 291 -0.40 11.58 -16.06
C ASP A 291 0.78 11.13 -15.20
N ARG A 292 0.54 10.06 -14.43
CA ARG A 292 1.55 9.52 -13.52
C ARG A 292 1.89 8.09 -13.91
N ALA A 293 3.12 7.89 -14.36
CA ALA A 293 3.68 6.58 -14.59
C ALA A 293 5.16 6.53 -14.21
N VAL A 294 5.60 5.36 -13.77
CA VAL A 294 7.01 5.05 -13.56
C VAL A 294 7.31 3.77 -14.30
N VAL A 295 8.40 3.75 -15.08
CA VAL A 295 8.95 2.56 -15.73
C VAL A 295 10.34 2.35 -15.19
N THR A 296 10.52 1.27 -14.45
CA THR A 296 11.81 0.89 -13.84
C THR A 296 12.35 -0.36 -14.53
N VAL A 297 13.62 -0.33 -14.95
CA VAL A 297 14.39 -1.52 -15.30
C VAL A 297 15.19 -1.90 -14.06
N GLY A 298 14.67 -2.84 -13.26
CA GLY A 298 15.27 -3.26 -11.99
C GLY A 298 16.48 -4.19 -12.16
N ALA A 299 16.54 -4.92 -13.27
CA ALA A 299 17.69 -5.77 -13.60
C ALA A 299 17.90 -5.88 -15.10
N LEU A 300 19.17 -5.96 -15.49
CA LEU A 300 19.65 -6.41 -16.79
C LEU A 300 20.71 -7.47 -16.54
N GLN A 301 20.48 -8.69 -17.01
CA GLN A 301 21.39 -9.82 -16.82
C GLN A 301 21.73 -10.43 -18.18
N ALA A 302 23.03 -10.52 -18.52
CA ALA A 302 23.48 -11.10 -19.76
C ALA A 302 24.94 -11.49 -19.64
N GLY A 303 25.28 -12.69 -20.15
CA GLY A 303 26.64 -13.18 -20.20
C GLY A 303 27.35 -13.31 -18.84
N SER A 304 28.57 -13.88 -18.87
CA SER A 304 29.40 -14.08 -17.69
C SER A 304 30.91 -13.92 -17.96
N SER A 305 31.28 -13.77 -19.22
CA SER A 305 32.68 -13.70 -19.63
C SER A 305 32.92 -12.54 -20.61
N PRO A 306 34.05 -11.80 -20.48
CA PRO A 306 34.26 -10.58 -21.24
C PRO A 306 34.55 -10.84 -22.75
N ASN A 307 34.84 -12.05 -23.14
CA ASN A 307 35.18 -12.43 -24.52
C ASN A 307 34.15 -13.38 -25.18
N ILE A 308 32.96 -13.51 -24.55
CA ILE A 308 31.86 -14.33 -25.05
C ILE A 308 30.59 -13.46 -25.17
N ILE A 309 30.04 -13.41 -26.38
CA ILE A 309 28.69 -12.88 -26.62
C ILE A 309 27.70 -13.96 -26.21
N PRO A 310 26.74 -13.69 -25.30
CA PRO A 310 25.80 -14.69 -24.81
C PRO A 310 24.66 -14.98 -25.80
N ASP A 311 23.91 -16.06 -25.57
CA ASP A 311 22.73 -16.41 -26.36
C ASP A 311 21.47 -15.63 -26.02
N ASP A 312 21.42 -15.05 -24.83
CA ASP A 312 20.26 -14.29 -24.36
C ASP A 312 20.60 -13.20 -23.32
N ALA A 313 19.64 -12.29 -23.11
CA ALA A 313 19.64 -11.32 -22.05
C ALA A 313 18.26 -11.30 -21.37
N LEU A 314 18.23 -11.02 -20.06
CA LEU A 314 17.03 -10.89 -19.25
C LEU A 314 16.90 -9.47 -18.73
N LEU A 315 15.74 -8.84 -18.96
CA LEU A 315 15.33 -7.61 -18.32
C LEU A 315 14.24 -7.91 -17.29
N ARG A 316 14.32 -7.30 -16.12
CA ARG A 316 13.23 -7.26 -15.14
C ARG A 316 12.68 -5.85 -15.03
N LEU A 317 11.40 -5.70 -15.33
CA LEU A 317 10.70 -4.41 -15.40
C LEU A 317 9.67 -4.31 -14.30
N ASN A 318 9.50 -3.11 -13.73
CA ASN A 318 8.35 -2.75 -12.92
C ASN A 318 7.73 -1.46 -13.45
N VAL A 319 6.42 -1.49 -13.64
CA VAL A 319 5.61 -0.34 -14.10
C VAL A 319 4.63 0.04 -13.01
N ARG A 320 4.52 1.34 -12.72
CA ARG A 320 3.54 1.90 -11.78
C ARG A 320 2.69 2.93 -12.48
N THR A 321 1.35 2.83 -12.33
CA THR A 321 0.38 3.77 -12.92
C THR A 321 -0.81 3.98 -11.99
N PHE A 322 -1.55 5.08 -12.22
CA PHE A 322 -2.76 5.43 -11.45
C PHE A 322 -4.02 5.52 -12.31
N ASP A 323 -3.91 5.16 -13.58
CA ASP A 323 -5.00 5.19 -14.56
C ASP A 323 -4.86 4.01 -15.53
N GLU A 324 -5.97 3.30 -15.80
CA GLU A 324 -5.98 2.09 -16.64
C GLU A 324 -5.60 2.40 -18.10
N GLN A 325 -6.00 3.56 -18.64
CA GLN A 325 -5.66 3.94 -20.01
C GLN A 325 -4.17 4.28 -20.13
N VAL A 326 -3.61 4.96 -19.13
CA VAL A 326 -2.16 5.23 -19.05
C VAL A 326 -1.39 3.92 -18.92
N ARG A 327 -1.87 2.97 -18.10
CA ARG A 327 -1.28 1.63 -17.98
C ARG A 327 -1.21 0.92 -19.32
N GLU A 328 -2.33 0.86 -20.05
CA GLU A 328 -2.41 0.22 -21.36
C GLU A 328 -1.43 0.85 -22.36
N THR A 329 -1.38 2.18 -22.40
CA THR A 329 -0.45 2.94 -23.23
C THR A 329 1.00 2.59 -22.93
N VAL A 330 1.38 2.60 -21.64
CA VAL A 330 2.75 2.30 -21.20
C VAL A 330 3.15 0.86 -21.50
N LEU A 331 2.30 -0.12 -21.17
CA LEU A 331 2.60 -1.53 -21.41
C LEU A 331 2.68 -1.86 -22.90
N SER A 332 1.82 -1.25 -23.72
CA SER A 332 1.85 -1.39 -25.18
C SER A 332 3.12 -0.77 -25.77
N ALA A 333 3.53 0.41 -25.28
CA ALA A 333 4.77 1.06 -25.70
C ALA A 333 6.01 0.22 -25.35
N ILE A 334 6.07 -0.36 -24.16
CA ILE A 334 7.16 -1.25 -23.74
C ILE A 334 7.28 -2.44 -24.67
N LYS A 335 6.17 -3.14 -24.95
CA LYS A 335 6.16 -4.27 -25.89
C LYS A 335 6.62 -3.87 -27.29
N ARG A 336 6.11 -2.75 -27.81
CA ARG A 336 6.45 -2.23 -29.14
C ARG A 336 7.94 -1.89 -29.23
N ILE A 337 8.49 -1.20 -28.24
CA ILE A 337 9.91 -0.79 -28.21
C ILE A 337 10.81 -2.02 -28.21
N ILE A 338 10.60 -2.95 -27.29
CA ILE A 338 11.45 -4.13 -27.14
C ILE A 338 11.38 -5.02 -28.39
N ASN A 339 10.18 -5.19 -29.00
CA ASN A 339 10.07 -5.91 -30.26
C ASN A 339 10.78 -5.20 -31.42
N ALA A 340 10.74 -3.86 -31.46
CA ALA A 340 11.45 -3.09 -32.50
C ALA A 340 12.98 -3.22 -32.37
N GLU A 341 13.52 -3.20 -31.15
CA GLU A 341 14.94 -3.41 -30.92
C GLU A 341 15.40 -4.84 -31.28
N ALA A 342 14.55 -5.85 -31.02
CA ALA A 342 14.81 -7.21 -31.46
C ALA A 342 14.86 -7.33 -32.99
N ILE A 343 13.94 -6.66 -33.69
CA ILE A 343 13.94 -6.61 -35.17
C ILE A 343 15.20 -5.89 -35.68
N ALA A 344 15.52 -4.72 -35.11
CA ALA A 344 16.68 -3.91 -35.47
C ALA A 344 18.00 -4.68 -35.29
N SER A 345 18.08 -5.53 -34.26
CA SER A 345 19.22 -6.38 -33.94
C SER A 345 19.25 -7.71 -34.72
N GLN A 346 18.27 -7.97 -35.57
CA GLN A 346 18.11 -9.25 -36.30
C GLN A 346 18.02 -10.44 -35.33
N ALA A 347 17.29 -10.30 -34.22
CA ALA A 347 17.11 -11.35 -33.23
C ALA A 347 16.58 -12.64 -33.91
N PRO A 348 17.08 -13.84 -33.53
CA PRO A 348 16.65 -15.10 -34.14
C PRO A 348 15.22 -15.49 -33.86
N LYS A 349 14.61 -14.90 -32.81
CA LYS A 349 13.19 -15.04 -32.44
C LYS A 349 12.69 -13.85 -31.64
N PRO A 350 11.35 -13.61 -31.61
CA PRO A 350 10.78 -12.53 -30.84
C PRO A 350 11.09 -12.62 -29.34
N PRO A 351 11.15 -11.47 -28.62
CA PRO A 351 11.27 -11.45 -27.17
C PRO A 351 10.12 -12.19 -26.47
N ALA A 352 10.43 -12.88 -25.38
CA ALA A 352 9.43 -13.50 -24.51
C ALA A 352 9.12 -12.59 -23.33
N PHE A 353 7.82 -12.29 -23.13
CA PHE A 353 7.31 -11.48 -22.01
C PHE A 353 6.60 -12.39 -21.02
N THR A 354 7.06 -12.41 -19.78
CA THR A 354 6.43 -13.15 -18.68
C THR A 354 5.97 -12.18 -17.61
N VAL A 355 4.68 -12.20 -17.27
CA VAL A 355 4.16 -11.46 -16.12
C VAL A 355 4.57 -12.20 -14.85
N VAL A 356 5.27 -11.53 -13.94
CA VAL A 356 5.72 -12.09 -12.66
C VAL A 356 5.07 -11.47 -11.45
N GLY A 357 4.25 -10.43 -11.65
CA GLY A 357 3.44 -9.80 -10.62
C GLY A 357 2.52 -8.75 -11.21
N GLU A 358 1.31 -8.67 -10.68
CA GLU A 358 0.31 -7.68 -11.12
C GLU A 358 -0.61 -7.31 -9.96
N PHE A 359 -0.70 -6.00 -9.69
CA PHE A 359 -1.62 -5.42 -8.71
C PHE A 359 -2.59 -4.45 -9.42
N PRO A 360 -3.88 -4.51 -9.12
CA PRO A 360 -4.85 -3.58 -9.67
C PRO A 360 -4.75 -2.19 -9.04
N LEU A 361 -5.43 -1.20 -9.62
CA LEU A 361 -5.63 0.09 -9.01
C LEU A 361 -6.48 -0.06 -7.74
N THR A 362 -5.96 0.41 -6.61
CA THR A 362 -6.79 0.62 -5.42
C THR A 362 -7.38 2.02 -5.49
N SER A 363 -8.67 2.08 -5.80
CA SER A 363 -9.42 3.33 -5.93
C SER A 363 -10.66 3.28 -5.06
N ASN A 364 -10.81 4.30 -4.23
CA ASN A 364 -11.95 4.43 -3.33
C ASN A 364 -13.18 4.98 -4.05
N ASP A 365 -14.33 4.35 -3.81
CA ASP A 365 -15.63 4.88 -4.24
C ASP A 365 -15.92 6.23 -3.55
N GLU A 366 -16.41 7.20 -4.31
CA GLU A 366 -16.59 8.57 -3.82
C GLU A 366 -17.66 8.66 -2.73
N ALA A 367 -18.84 8.05 -2.97
CA ALA A 367 -19.97 8.12 -2.05
C ALA A 367 -19.70 7.33 -0.75
N ALA A 368 -19.08 6.15 -0.87
CA ALA A 368 -18.69 5.36 0.29
C ALA A 368 -17.60 6.06 1.10
N THR A 369 -16.61 6.67 0.42
CA THR A 369 -15.54 7.43 1.09
C THR A 369 -16.08 8.65 1.85
N ALA A 370 -17.06 9.34 1.31
CA ALA A 370 -17.69 10.46 2.01
C ALA A 370 -18.32 9.99 3.34
N LYS A 371 -19.08 8.88 3.34
CA LYS A 371 -19.69 8.29 4.55
C LYS A 371 -18.63 7.88 5.57
N VAL A 372 -17.57 7.18 5.14
CA VAL A 372 -16.46 6.76 6.00
C VAL A 372 -15.74 7.97 6.58
N THR A 373 -15.45 8.98 5.76
CA THR A 373 -14.75 10.20 6.20
C THR A 373 -15.56 10.95 7.25
N GLU A 374 -16.86 11.08 7.08
CA GLU A 374 -17.76 11.70 8.06
C GLU A 374 -17.74 10.94 9.39
N ALA A 375 -17.89 9.61 9.35
CA ALA A 375 -17.85 8.77 10.53
C ALA A 375 -16.51 8.84 11.27
N LEU A 376 -15.40 8.81 10.53
CA LEU A 376 -14.06 8.96 11.08
C LEU A 376 -13.85 10.35 11.69
N LYS A 377 -14.25 11.44 11.00
CA LYS A 377 -14.17 12.80 11.54
C LYS A 377 -15.01 12.98 12.78
N GLY A 378 -16.20 12.38 12.85
CA GLY A 378 -17.04 12.37 14.03
C GLY A 378 -16.34 11.78 15.26
N ARG A 379 -15.51 10.74 15.07
CA ARG A 379 -14.78 10.06 16.15
C ARG A 379 -13.42 10.68 16.45
N PHE A 380 -12.64 11.03 15.42
CA PHE A 380 -11.21 11.39 15.52
C PHE A 380 -10.93 12.88 15.24
N GLY A 381 -11.91 13.63 14.75
CA GLY A 381 -11.81 15.08 14.50
C GLY A 381 -10.67 15.43 13.53
N SER A 382 -9.80 16.34 13.94
CA SER A 382 -8.67 16.86 13.14
C SER A 382 -7.57 15.83 12.83
N ASN A 383 -7.59 14.67 13.49
CA ASN A 383 -6.65 13.58 13.17
C ASN A 383 -6.98 12.87 11.86
N VAL A 384 -8.18 13.09 11.31
CA VAL A 384 -8.56 12.63 9.97
C VAL A 384 -8.16 13.68 8.96
N GLN A 385 -7.23 13.32 8.09
CA GLN A 385 -6.68 14.20 7.06
C GLN A 385 -6.91 13.61 5.67
N GLN A 386 -6.91 14.49 4.67
CA GLN A 386 -6.90 14.04 3.28
C GLN A 386 -5.55 13.42 2.95
N GLY A 387 -5.57 12.15 2.52
CA GLY A 387 -4.40 11.43 2.07
C GLY A 387 -3.94 11.85 0.66
N SER A 388 -2.65 11.69 0.38
CA SER A 388 -2.11 11.70 -0.98
C SER A 388 -2.12 10.29 -1.56
N PRO A 389 -2.18 10.13 -2.91
CA PRO A 389 -1.94 8.82 -3.53
C PRO A 389 -0.54 8.31 -3.16
N ALA A 390 -0.45 7.04 -2.79
CA ALA A 390 0.82 6.38 -2.52
C ALA A 390 1.23 5.50 -3.71
N THR A 391 2.53 5.41 -3.96
CA THR A 391 3.08 4.62 -5.09
C THR A 391 3.20 3.12 -4.78
N ALA A 392 2.89 2.69 -3.56
CA ALA A 392 2.69 1.28 -3.23
C ALA A 392 1.49 0.70 -3.97
N SER A 393 1.35 -0.61 -3.96
CA SER A 393 0.23 -1.35 -4.57
C SER A 393 -0.42 -2.26 -3.55
N GLU A 394 -1.63 -2.73 -3.85
CA GLU A 394 -2.50 -3.48 -2.94
C GLU A 394 -3.50 -4.31 -3.76
N ASP A 395 -3.80 -5.53 -3.34
CA ASP A 395 -4.73 -6.42 -4.05
C ASP A 395 -6.16 -6.46 -3.46
N PHE A 396 -6.42 -5.78 -2.33
CA PHE A 396 -7.74 -5.67 -1.70
C PHE A 396 -8.87 -5.29 -2.66
N SER A 397 -8.59 -4.37 -3.60
CA SER A 397 -9.60 -3.88 -4.54
C SER A 397 -10.18 -4.99 -5.43
N ILE A 398 -9.51 -6.15 -5.55
CA ILE A 398 -9.98 -7.32 -6.29
C ILE A 398 -11.32 -7.80 -5.77
N PHE A 399 -11.54 -7.80 -4.44
CA PHE A 399 -12.83 -8.22 -3.87
C PHE A 399 -13.96 -7.33 -4.36
N ALA A 400 -13.84 -6.02 -4.19
CA ALA A 400 -14.88 -5.09 -4.62
C ALA A 400 -15.10 -5.11 -6.14
N ARG A 401 -14.03 -5.13 -6.92
CA ARG A 401 -14.08 -5.22 -8.39
C ARG A 401 -14.81 -6.49 -8.86
N THR A 402 -14.54 -7.64 -8.23
CA THR A 402 -15.15 -8.92 -8.61
C THR A 402 -16.67 -8.95 -8.33
N TRP A 403 -17.10 -8.35 -7.22
CA TRP A 403 -18.52 -8.20 -6.91
C TRP A 403 -19.18 -6.97 -7.55
N ASN A 404 -18.42 -6.17 -8.28
CA ASN A 404 -18.88 -4.88 -8.82
C ASN A 404 -19.56 -4.04 -7.72
N GLY A 405 -18.80 -3.78 -6.67
CA GLY A 405 -19.25 -3.05 -5.48
C GLY A 405 -18.26 -1.94 -5.05
N PRO A 406 -18.70 -1.04 -4.15
CA PRO A 406 -17.83 0.01 -3.63
C PRO A 406 -16.79 -0.54 -2.67
N SER A 407 -15.62 0.10 -2.63
CA SER A 407 -14.59 -0.14 -1.61
C SER A 407 -14.00 1.16 -1.08
N VAL A 408 -13.55 1.10 0.18
CA VAL A 408 -12.80 2.20 0.81
C VAL A 408 -11.58 1.64 1.53
N PHE A 409 -10.44 2.21 1.22
CA PHE A 409 -9.15 1.91 1.82
C PHE A 409 -8.56 3.19 2.43
N TRP A 410 -8.03 3.11 3.65
CA TRP A 410 -7.41 4.24 4.32
C TRP A 410 -6.17 3.83 5.10
N PHE A 411 -5.38 4.82 5.51
CA PHE A 411 -4.17 4.61 6.27
C PHE A 411 -4.31 5.03 7.73
N VAL A 412 -3.68 4.28 8.62
CA VAL A 412 -3.58 4.55 10.05
C VAL A 412 -2.11 4.70 10.42
N GLY A 413 -1.76 5.75 11.16
CA GLY A 413 -0.40 6.00 11.59
C GLY A 413 0.09 5.00 12.63
N GLY A 414 1.33 4.52 12.44
CA GLY A 414 2.02 3.56 13.31
C GLY A 414 3.32 4.08 13.93
N THR A 415 3.82 5.25 13.49
CA THR A 415 5.08 5.81 13.98
C THR A 415 4.87 6.59 15.27
N ASP A 416 5.83 6.50 16.19
CA ASP A 416 5.84 7.31 17.41
C ASP A 416 5.67 8.80 17.07
N PRO A 417 4.65 9.50 17.62
CA PRO A 417 4.35 10.88 17.25
C PRO A 417 5.46 11.86 17.57
N GLN A 418 6.25 11.60 18.64
CA GLN A 418 7.35 12.47 19.00
C GLN A 418 8.51 12.31 18.01
N LYS A 419 8.89 11.08 17.69
CA LYS A 419 9.92 10.79 16.68
C LYS A 419 9.52 11.36 15.31
N TYR A 420 8.26 11.25 14.95
CA TYR A 420 7.76 11.83 13.70
C TYR A 420 7.90 13.35 13.68
N ALA A 421 7.45 14.04 14.73
CA ALA A 421 7.53 15.50 14.84
C ALA A 421 8.98 16.00 14.85
N GLU A 422 9.89 15.29 15.50
CA GLU A 422 11.32 15.61 15.50
C GLU A 422 11.93 15.47 14.09
N ALA A 423 11.60 14.40 13.37
CA ALA A 423 12.05 14.17 12.01
C ALA A 423 11.45 15.20 11.03
N GLU A 424 10.17 15.53 11.16
CA GLU A 424 9.49 16.56 10.37
C GLU A 424 10.12 17.92 10.54
N LYS A 425 10.36 18.34 11.80
CA LYS A 425 11.03 19.61 12.12
C LYS A 425 12.46 19.67 11.55
N ALA A 426 13.14 18.54 11.50
CA ALA A 426 14.50 18.42 10.98
C ALA A 426 14.54 18.25 9.44
N GLY A 427 13.38 18.12 8.75
CA GLY A 427 13.32 17.81 7.30
C GLY A 427 13.82 16.41 6.95
N ARG A 428 13.75 15.45 7.89
CA ARG A 428 14.33 14.10 7.78
C ARG A 428 13.27 12.99 7.87
N LEU A 429 12.04 13.24 7.40
CA LEU A 429 10.99 12.22 7.39
C LEU A 429 11.38 10.95 6.60
N ASN A 430 12.24 11.09 5.60
CA ASN A 430 12.78 9.99 4.81
C ASN A 430 13.75 9.07 5.58
N GLU A 431 14.18 9.46 6.77
CA GLU A 431 15.01 8.64 7.66
C GLU A 431 14.18 7.76 8.61
N LEU A 432 12.86 8.03 8.72
CA LEU A 432 11.98 7.20 9.52
C LEU A 432 11.77 5.84 8.85
N PRO A 433 11.76 4.74 9.62
CA PRO A 433 11.44 3.44 9.07
C PRO A 433 10.08 3.46 8.37
N SER A 434 10.05 3.11 7.10
CA SER A 434 8.83 2.91 6.33
C SER A 434 8.49 1.42 6.23
N ASN A 435 7.28 1.10 5.79
CA ASN A 435 6.90 -0.26 5.41
C ASN A 435 7.98 -0.86 4.49
N HIS A 436 8.27 -2.15 4.65
CA HIS A 436 9.36 -2.90 4.02
C HIS A 436 10.78 -2.50 4.49
N SER A 437 10.91 -1.66 5.52
CA SER A 437 12.19 -1.44 6.19
C SER A 437 12.43 -2.52 7.25
N PRO A 438 13.67 -3.02 7.43
CA PRO A 438 14.01 -3.92 8.52
C PRO A 438 13.71 -3.39 9.93
N GLN A 439 13.62 -2.08 10.08
CA GLN A 439 13.33 -1.40 11.34
C GLN A 439 11.86 -1.03 11.50
N PHE A 440 11.01 -1.27 10.50
CA PHE A 440 9.59 -0.93 10.58
C PHE A 440 8.87 -1.85 11.56
N ALA A 441 8.33 -1.24 12.60
CA ALA A 441 7.40 -1.88 13.52
C ALA A 441 6.48 -0.81 14.11
N PRO A 442 5.17 -0.92 13.92
CA PRO A 442 4.21 0.03 14.48
C PRO A 442 4.27 0.02 16.02
N ILE A 443 4.23 1.22 16.64
CA ILE A 443 4.06 1.27 18.10
C ILE A 443 2.67 0.72 18.46
N ILE A 444 2.60 -0.13 19.49
CA ILE A 444 1.35 -0.79 19.86
C ILE A 444 0.32 0.22 20.33
N ASN A 445 0.69 1.11 21.21
CA ASN A 445 -0.19 2.16 21.73
C ASN A 445 0.20 3.54 21.18
N PRO A 446 -0.76 4.27 20.58
CA PRO A 446 -2.21 3.99 20.51
C PRO A 446 -2.66 3.21 19.25
N THR A 447 -1.76 2.74 18.38
CA THR A 447 -2.05 2.20 17.05
C THR A 447 -3.06 1.05 17.06
N LEU A 448 -2.91 0.10 18.01
CA LEU A 448 -3.82 -1.04 18.12
C LEU A 448 -5.26 -0.59 18.40
N ARG A 449 -5.46 0.30 19.38
CA ARG A 449 -6.78 0.85 19.71
C ARG A 449 -7.35 1.66 18.55
N VAL A 450 -6.56 2.56 17.97
CA VAL A 450 -6.99 3.45 16.89
C VAL A 450 -7.44 2.67 15.68
N GLY A 451 -6.69 1.65 15.26
CA GLY A 451 -7.07 0.83 14.11
C GLY A 451 -8.38 0.05 14.32
N ILE A 452 -8.62 -0.48 15.52
CA ILE A 452 -9.90 -1.10 15.86
C ILE A 452 -11.03 -0.07 15.79
N GLU A 453 -10.87 1.08 16.41
CA GLU A 453 -11.90 2.12 16.47
C GLU A 453 -12.17 2.77 15.11
N THR A 454 -11.17 2.90 14.23
CA THR A 454 -11.35 3.41 12.86
C THR A 454 -12.17 2.44 12.02
N MET A 455 -11.90 1.15 12.07
CA MET A 455 -12.65 0.15 11.32
C MET A 455 -14.10 0.04 11.81
N LEU A 456 -14.34 0.08 13.13
CA LEU A 456 -15.69 0.14 13.69
C LEU A 456 -16.44 1.41 13.25
N ALA A 457 -15.78 2.56 13.28
CA ALA A 457 -16.39 3.83 12.84
C ALA A 457 -16.71 3.79 11.34
N ALA A 458 -15.79 3.26 10.52
CA ALA A 458 -15.97 3.13 9.09
C ALA A 458 -17.12 2.17 8.70
N ALA A 459 -17.32 1.09 9.44
CA ALA A 459 -18.42 0.15 9.22
C ALA A 459 -19.80 0.69 9.70
N GLY A 460 -19.78 1.61 10.67
CA GLY A 460 -20.98 2.16 11.30
C GLY A 460 -22.06 2.65 10.34
N PRO A 461 -21.75 3.43 9.29
CA PRO A 461 -22.75 3.93 8.33
C PRO A 461 -23.62 2.87 7.66
N TRP A 462 -23.16 1.62 7.58
CA TRP A 462 -23.90 0.49 7.01
C TRP A 462 -24.54 -0.40 8.06
N LEU A 463 -23.96 -0.47 9.26
CA LEU A 463 -24.41 -1.41 10.30
C LEU A 463 -25.31 -0.78 11.36
N THR A 464 -25.15 0.52 11.67
CA THR A 464 -25.83 1.16 12.81
C THR A 464 -27.05 2.02 12.43
N THR A 465 -27.37 2.17 11.16
CA THR A 465 -28.57 2.88 10.71
C THR A 465 -29.79 1.98 10.90
N ALA A 466 -30.71 2.36 11.80
CA ALA A 466 -31.99 1.72 11.94
C ALA A 466 -32.69 1.67 10.58
N GLY A 467 -32.93 0.46 10.08
CA GLY A 467 -33.70 0.04 8.90
C GLY A 467 -34.40 1.12 8.09
N ALA A 468 -33.70 1.87 7.28
CA ALA A 468 -34.27 2.45 6.09
C ALA A 468 -34.22 1.33 5.01
N LYS A 469 -35.33 0.64 4.82
CA LYS A 469 -35.52 -0.13 3.57
C LYS A 469 -35.36 0.82 2.39
N PRO A 470 -34.66 0.40 1.31
CA PRO A 470 -34.60 1.18 0.10
C PRO A 470 -35.99 1.40 -0.50
#